data_5e8f8e374180ffab2423a1067c25d2b2
#
_entry.id   5e8f8e374180ffab2423a1067c25d2b2
#
_cell.length_a   1.000
_cell.length_b   1.000
_cell.length_c   1.000
_cell.angle_alpha   90.00
_cell.angle_beta   90.00
_cell.angle_gamma   90.00
#
_symmetry.space_group_name_H-M   'P 1'
#
loop_
_entity.id
_entity.type
_entity.pdbx_description
1 polymer ?
#
loop_
_entity_poly.entity_id
_entity_poly.type
_entity_poly.pdbx_seq_one_letter_code
_entity_poly.pdbx_strand_id
1 'polypeptide(L)'
;MVHISDWTSASGRPRYKDFSGYYVSKSAVKAVVETLALELAPTIQVNAIAPGPMLPPKGMTAKENAAVRKATPLGRWGGAEEMTKAVLFLIETDFVTGETIRVDGGRHLI
;
A
#
# COMPACT_ATOMS: atom_id res chain seq x y z
N MET A 1 9.41 7.67 -9.98
CA MET A 1 8.24 8.27 -9.28
C MET A 1 7.58 7.19 -8.42
N VAL A 2 7.29 7.49 -7.15
CA VAL A 2 6.64 6.52 -6.23
C VAL A 2 5.37 7.14 -5.65
N HIS A 3 4.23 6.51 -5.88
CA HIS A 3 2.93 6.91 -5.36
C HIS A 3 2.54 6.10 -4.13
N ILE A 4 1.66 6.64 -3.27
CA ILE A 4 1.10 5.92 -2.12
C ILE A 4 -0.37 5.60 -2.38
N SER A 5 -0.65 4.32 -2.59
CA SER A 5 -1.99 3.74 -2.71
C SER A 5 -2.49 3.24 -1.35
N ASP A 6 -3.32 2.22 -1.35
CA ASP A 6 -3.84 1.55 -0.15
C ASP A 6 -3.98 0.05 -0.43
N TRP A 7 -3.68 -0.79 0.55
CA TRP A 7 -3.72 -2.25 0.39
C TRP A 7 -5.10 -2.78 0.00
N THR A 8 -6.20 -2.18 0.49
CA THR A 8 -7.56 -2.61 0.16
C THR A 8 -7.91 -2.31 -1.29
N SER A 9 -7.55 -1.12 -1.78
CA SER A 9 -7.78 -0.74 -3.17
C SER A 9 -6.88 -1.52 -4.13
N ALA A 10 -5.63 -1.77 -3.75
CA ALA A 10 -4.70 -2.60 -4.54
C ALA A 10 -5.09 -4.09 -4.59
N SER A 11 -5.88 -4.56 -3.63
CA SER A 11 -6.31 -5.97 -3.52
C SER A 11 -7.78 -6.20 -3.88
N GLY A 12 -8.55 -5.13 -4.02
CA GLY A 12 -10.00 -5.20 -4.20
C GLY A 12 -10.76 -5.66 -2.95
N ARG A 13 -10.13 -5.71 -1.77
CA ARG A 13 -10.71 -6.13 -0.49
C ARG A 13 -10.04 -5.53 0.73
N PRO A 14 -10.75 -5.58 1.89
CA PRO A 14 -12.17 -5.31 2.02
C PRO A 14 -12.42 -3.86 1.63
N ARG A 15 -13.63 -3.54 1.21
CA ARG A 15 -13.97 -2.15 0.90
C ARG A 15 -14.28 -1.40 2.18
N TYR A 16 -13.83 -0.16 2.28
CA TYR A 16 -14.17 0.71 3.40
C TYR A 16 -15.60 1.19 3.30
N LYS A 17 -16.46 0.77 4.24
CA LYS A 17 -17.79 1.35 4.41
C LYS A 17 -17.64 2.80 4.85
N ASP A 18 -18.49 3.68 4.32
CA ASP A 18 -18.55 5.12 4.65
C ASP A 18 -17.32 5.96 4.22
N PHE A 19 -16.38 5.37 3.46
CA PHE A 19 -15.17 6.04 2.95
C PHE A 19 -15.05 5.94 1.42
N SER A 20 -16.18 6.07 0.70
CA SER A 20 -16.22 5.89 -0.75
C SER A 20 -15.25 6.80 -1.52
N GLY A 21 -15.20 8.10 -1.16
CA GLY A 21 -14.28 9.06 -1.79
C GLY A 21 -12.81 8.67 -1.61
N TYR A 22 -12.43 8.28 -0.41
CA TYR A 22 -11.09 7.78 -0.13
C TYR A 22 -10.78 6.53 -0.96
N TYR A 23 -11.67 5.54 -0.93
CA TYR A 23 -11.47 4.28 -1.66
C TYR A 23 -11.32 4.51 -3.16
N VAL A 24 -12.18 5.36 -3.75
CA VAL A 24 -12.11 5.71 -5.18
C VAL A 24 -10.78 6.41 -5.49
N SER A 25 -10.36 7.39 -4.68
CA SER A 25 -9.10 8.11 -4.89
C SER A 25 -7.88 7.18 -4.84
N LYS A 26 -7.86 6.24 -3.89
CA LYS A 26 -6.76 5.27 -3.75
C LYS A 26 -6.80 4.20 -4.85
N SER A 27 -7.98 3.81 -5.31
CA SER A 27 -8.13 2.89 -6.45
C SER A 27 -7.64 3.52 -7.76
N ALA A 28 -7.87 4.81 -7.96
CA ALA A 28 -7.40 5.54 -9.12
C ALA A 28 -5.86 5.58 -9.21
N VAL A 29 -5.15 5.52 -8.08
CA VAL A 29 -3.67 5.51 -8.08
C VAL A 29 -3.12 4.36 -8.93
N LYS A 30 -3.74 3.18 -8.92
CA LYS A 30 -3.31 2.06 -9.76
C LYS A 30 -3.36 2.42 -11.24
N ALA A 31 -4.49 2.94 -11.71
CA ALA A 31 -4.64 3.34 -13.11
C ALA A 31 -3.66 4.45 -13.51
N VAL A 32 -3.45 5.43 -12.62
CA VAL A 32 -2.46 6.50 -12.83
C VAL A 32 -1.05 5.92 -12.98
N VAL A 33 -0.67 5.00 -12.11
CA VAL A 33 0.66 4.36 -12.13
C VAL A 33 0.88 3.59 -13.43
N GLU A 34 -0.08 2.74 -13.82
CA GLU A 34 0.00 1.93 -15.05
C GLU A 34 0.07 2.83 -16.30
N THR A 35 -0.75 3.88 -16.36
CA THR A 35 -0.77 4.80 -17.50
C THR A 35 0.52 5.62 -17.59
N LEU A 36 0.93 6.25 -16.50
CA LEU A 36 2.15 7.07 -16.48
C LEU A 36 3.41 6.24 -16.69
N ALA A 37 3.43 4.98 -16.24
CA ALA A 37 4.55 4.10 -16.50
C ALA A 37 4.78 3.86 -17.99
N LEU A 38 3.70 3.74 -18.77
CA LEU A 38 3.77 3.60 -20.22
C LEU A 38 4.13 4.92 -20.92
N GLU A 39 3.52 6.02 -20.49
CA GLU A 39 3.72 7.33 -21.11
C GLU A 39 5.12 7.91 -20.87
N LEU A 40 5.72 7.63 -19.71
CA LEU A 40 7.00 8.21 -19.29
C LEU A 40 8.19 7.29 -19.51
N ALA A 41 7.97 6.05 -19.94
CA ALA A 41 9.05 5.15 -20.30
C ALA A 41 9.76 5.65 -21.58
N PRO A 42 11.07 5.43 -21.72
CA PRO A 42 11.99 4.80 -20.79
C PRO A 42 12.61 5.78 -19.77
N THR A 43 12.17 7.04 -19.75
CA THR A 43 12.85 8.12 -19.03
C THR A 43 12.55 8.10 -17.53
N ILE A 44 11.32 7.75 -17.13
CA ILE A 44 10.87 7.75 -15.72
C ILE A 44 10.16 6.46 -15.41
N GLN A 45 10.60 5.79 -14.35
CA GLN A 45 9.86 4.68 -13.76
C GLN A 45 8.75 5.23 -12.85
N VAL A 46 7.56 4.63 -12.93
CA VAL A 46 6.39 5.03 -12.11
C VAL A 46 5.83 3.81 -11.41
N ASN A 47 5.85 3.82 -10.08
CA ASN A 47 5.39 2.71 -9.24
C ASN A 47 4.56 3.21 -8.07
N ALA A 48 3.88 2.34 -7.37
CA ALA A 48 3.19 2.65 -6.12
C ALA A 48 3.52 1.66 -5.01
N ILE A 49 3.33 2.12 -3.78
CA ILE A 49 3.29 1.28 -2.58
C ILE A 49 1.87 1.32 -2.03
N ALA A 50 1.35 0.17 -1.65
CA ALA A 50 0.04 -0.01 -1.04
C ALA A 50 0.22 -0.48 0.42
N PRO A 51 0.29 0.46 1.39
CA PRO A 51 0.49 0.13 2.79
C PRO A 51 -0.74 -0.54 3.40
N GLY A 52 -0.50 -1.52 4.27
CA GLY A 52 -1.47 -2.06 5.20
C GLY A 52 -1.38 -1.38 6.58
N PRO A 53 -1.60 -2.13 7.67
CA PRO A 53 -1.51 -1.60 9.03
C PRO A 53 -0.04 -1.30 9.39
N MET A 54 0.37 -0.05 9.22
CA MET A 54 1.75 0.37 9.47
C MET A 54 1.97 0.85 10.90
N LEU A 55 1.15 1.78 11.38
CA LEU A 55 1.25 2.35 12.73
C LEU A 55 -0.13 2.37 13.40
N PRO A 56 -0.22 2.01 14.70
CA PRO A 56 -1.48 2.11 15.42
C PRO A 56 -1.89 3.58 15.57
N PRO A 57 -3.16 3.93 15.29
CA PRO A 57 -3.68 5.27 15.54
C PRO A 57 -3.61 5.63 17.02
N LYS A 58 -3.48 6.92 17.30
CA LYS A 58 -3.59 7.43 18.68
C LYS A 58 -4.96 7.07 19.27
N GLY A 59 -4.98 6.61 20.52
CA GLY A 59 -6.21 6.27 21.22
C GLY A 59 -6.76 4.87 20.92
N MET A 60 -6.07 4.06 20.11
CA MET A 60 -6.47 2.68 19.88
C MET A 60 -6.40 1.86 21.17
N THR A 61 -7.46 1.13 21.48
CA THR A 61 -7.52 0.24 22.65
C THR A 61 -6.65 -0.99 22.48
N ALA A 62 -6.27 -1.63 23.59
CA ALA A 62 -5.53 -2.90 23.56
C ALA A 62 -6.26 -4.01 22.80
N LYS A 63 -7.61 -4.05 22.90
CA LYS A 63 -8.46 -5.01 22.18
C LYS A 63 -8.41 -4.79 20.67
N GLU A 64 -8.54 -3.56 20.22
CA GLU A 64 -8.46 -3.19 18.81
C GLU A 64 -7.07 -3.47 18.24
N ASN A 65 -6.02 -3.14 18.98
CA ASN A 65 -4.64 -3.44 18.61
C ASN A 65 -4.43 -4.96 18.44
N ALA A 66 -4.90 -5.76 19.40
CA ALA A 66 -4.82 -7.22 19.30
C ALA A 66 -5.61 -7.77 18.09
N ALA A 67 -6.78 -7.19 17.78
CA ALA A 67 -7.59 -7.57 16.63
C ALA A 67 -6.87 -7.29 15.29
N VAL A 68 -6.22 -6.13 15.15
CA VAL A 68 -5.43 -5.79 13.95
C VAL A 68 -4.25 -6.77 13.78
N ARG A 69 -3.52 -7.04 14.86
CA ARG A 69 -2.40 -7.99 14.82
C ARG A 69 -2.85 -9.41 14.45
N LYS A 70 -3.96 -9.88 15.02
CA LYS A 70 -4.56 -11.19 14.71
C LYS A 70 -5.01 -11.29 13.24
N ALA A 71 -5.55 -10.20 12.70
CA ALA A 71 -5.99 -10.10 11.31
C ALA A 71 -4.85 -9.78 10.33
N THR A 72 -3.60 -9.77 10.76
CA THR A 72 -2.42 -9.59 9.93
C THR A 72 -1.59 -10.88 9.98
N PRO A 73 -1.40 -11.62 8.88
CA PRO A 73 -0.67 -12.88 8.91
C PRO A 73 0.72 -12.81 9.57
N LEU A 74 1.47 -11.72 9.37
CA LEU A 74 2.75 -11.51 10.06
C LEU A 74 2.62 -11.11 11.54
N GLY A 75 1.40 -11.00 12.09
CA GLY A 75 1.12 -10.84 13.52
C GLY A 75 1.52 -9.51 14.15
N ARG A 76 1.91 -8.52 13.37
CA ARG A 76 2.41 -7.22 13.85
C ARG A 76 2.03 -6.05 12.95
N TRP A 77 2.21 -4.85 13.46
CA TRP A 77 2.25 -3.63 12.65
C TRP A 77 3.55 -3.57 11.84
N GLY A 78 3.49 -3.01 10.64
CA GLY A 78 4.65 -2.90 9.76
C GLY A 78 5.73 -1.98 10.32
N GLY A 79 5.34 -0.81 10.76
CA GLY A 79 6.26 0.26 11.16
C GLY A 79 6.78 1.08 9.98
N ALA A 80 7.35 2.24 10.29
CA ALA A 80 7.89 3.15 9.29
C ALA A 80 9.07 2.54 8.51
N GLU A 81 9.84 1.68 9.15
CA GLU A 81 11.01 1.05 8.54
C GLU A 81 10.66 0.19 7.33
N GLU A 82 9.56 -0.59 7.39
CA GLU A 82 9.13 -1.41 6.26
C GLU A 82 8.70 -0.56 5.05
N MET A 83 8.10 0.60 5.32
CA MET A 83 7.81 1.57 4.25
C MET A 83 9.09 2.13 3.64
N THR A 84 10.07 2.47 4.47
CA THR A 84 11.37 2.98 4.00
C THR A 84 12.06 1.96 3.09
N LYS A 85 12.11 0.69 3.49
CA LYS A 85 12.68 -0.40 2.68
C LYS A 85 11.99 -0.53 1.31
N ALA A 86 10.66 -0.46 1.29
CA ALA A 86 9.90 -0.56 0.04
C ALA A 86 10.14 0.65 -0.89
N VAL A 87 10.22 1.85 -0.33
CA VAL A 87 10.54 3.07 -1.10
C VAL A 87 11.94 2.99 -1.67
N LEU A 88 12.93 2.62 -0.85
CA LEU A 88 14.33 2.49 -1.30
C LEU A 88 14.46 1.44 -2.40
N PHE A 89 13.82 0.27 -2.26
CA PHE A 89 13.79 -0.73 -3.31
C PHE A 89 13.31 -0.16 -4.65
N LEU A 90 12.21 0.60 -4.64
CA LEU A 90 11.66 1.21 -5.86
C LEU A 90 12.52 2.35 -6.43
N ILE A 91 13.37 2.96 -5.60
CA ILE A 91 14.31 4.01 -6.05
C ILE A 91 15.58 3.39 -6.63
N GLU A 92 16.04 2.29 -6.05
CA GLU A 92 17.31 1.63 -6.41
C GLU A 92 17.19 0.67 -7.59
N THR A 93 15.98 0.19 -7.89
CA THR A 93 15.76 -0.73 -9.02
C THR A 93 15.64 0.01 -10.35
N ASP A 94 16.25 -0.55 -11.40
CA ASP A 94 16.25 0.05 -12.76
C ASP A 94 15.27 -0.65 -13.73
N PHE A 95 14.58 -1.70 -13.29
CA PHE A 95 13.76 -2.54 -14.18
C PHE A 95 12.36 -2.85 -13.63
N VAL A 96 11.84 -1.98 -12.74
CA VAL A 96 10.48 -2.09 -12.21
C VAL A 96 9.72 -0.80 -12.52
N THR A 97 8.65 -0.90 -13.31
CA THR A 97 7.73 0.20 -13.62
C THR A 97 6.31 -0.32 -13.81
N GLY A 98 5.32 0.47 -13.46
CA GLY A 98 3.90 0.10 -13.55
C GLY A 98 3.38 -0.76 -12.40
N GLU A 99 4.19 -1.02 -11.38
CA GLU A 99 3.86 -1.93 -10.29
C GLU A 99 3.29 -1.23 -9.06
N THR A 100 2.40 -1.95 -8.36
CA THR A 100 1.91 -1.57 -7.03
C THR A 100 2.31 -2.64 -6.01
N ILE A 101 3.29 -2.32 -5.17
CA ILE A 101 3.82 -3.24 -4.17
C ILE A 101 3.02 -3.12 -2.87
N ARG A 102 2.43 -4.22 -2.41
CA ARG A 102 1.75 -4.28 -1.12
C ARG A 102 2.74 -4.47 0.02
N VAL A 103 2.65 -3.58 1.01
CA VAL A 103 3.41 -3.67 2.27
C VAL A 103 2.39 -3.77 3.40
N ASP A 104 1.77 -4.94 3.56
CA ASP A 104 0.58 -5.12 4.39
C ASP A 104 0.64 -6.32 5.35
N GLY A 105 1.78 -6.98 5.44
CA GLY A 105 1.97 -8.15 6.29
C GLY A 105 1.12 -9.36 5.89
N GLY A 106 0.69 -9.43 4.62
CA GLY A 106 -0.17 -10.49 4.09
C GLY A 106 -1.67 -10.27 4.32
N ARG A 107 -2.07 -9.10 4.78
CA ARG A 107 -3.47 -8.82 5.14
C ARG A 107 -4.45 -8.98 3.97
N HIS A 108 -4.01 -8.80 2.75
CA HIS A 108 -4.81 -8.99 1.55
C HIS A 108 -5.19 -10.46 1.27
N LEU A 109 -4.58 -11.41 1.96
CA LEU A 109 -4.82 -12.85 1.76
C LEU A 109 -6.02 -13.38 2.56
N ILE A 110 -6.49 -12.64 3.57
CA ILE A 110 -7.53 -13.07 4.52
C ILE A 110 -8.68 -12.09 4.61
#